data_ab8e970bc57d0c46ff65a8beda9cb835
#
_entry.id   ab8e970bc57d0c46ff65a8beda9cb835
#
_cell.length_a   1.000
_cell.length_b   1.000
_cell.length_c   1.000
_cell.angle_alpha   90.00
_cell.angle_beta   90.00
_cell.angle_gamma   90.00
#
_symmetry.space_group_name_H-M   'P 1'
#
loop_
_entity.id
_entity.type
_entity.pdbx_description
1 polymer ?
#
loop_
_entity_poly.entity_id
_entity_poly.type
_entity_poly.pdbx_seq_one_letter_code
_entity_poly.pdbx_strand_id
1 'polypeptide(L)'
;MESHSDVLIVGAGPGGLACAMLLAKAGVSVTILEKSDGVGGRTRVFEKDGYKYDNGPTFFHYPEIAEEIFAAIGKDAHEDLGLIPLDPNYRLVFGAGGSLNATTDLEDMVSQISDLCGEENANGFRRYIEDNRTKMELSKRCLNTPWRGPLDLVSRRALRVAKVLRPWRSVASDLARMFPDERMQLAMSFQTKYLGMSPFHAPSLFTILAYLEYEHGVFH
;
A
#
# COMPACT_ATOMS: atom_id res chain seq x y z
N MET A 1 13.31 -41.56 7.21
CA MET A 1 14.05 -40.38 7.72
C MET A 1 13.05 -39.50 8.39
N GLU A 2 13.09 -39.35 9.71
CA GLU A 2 12.30 -38.35 10.40
C GLU A 2 12.79 -36.95 9.97
N SER A 3 11.94 -36.15 9.35
CA SER A 3 12.25 -34.77 9.03
C SER A 3 12.17 -33.96 10.33
N HIS A 4 13.29 -33.54 10.86
CA HIS A 4 13.34 -32.63 12.00
C HIS A 4 13.22 -31.21 11.49
N SER A 5 12.24 -30.46 12.00
CA SER A 5 12.06 -29.03 11.73
C SER A 5 12.23 -28.24 13.02
N ASP A 6 13.09 -27.22 12.99
CA ASP A 6 13.31 -26.35 14.14
C ASP A 6 12.14 -25.38 14.34
N VAL A 7 11.47 -24.99 13.23
CA VAL A 7 10.34 -24.06 13.22
C VAL A 7 9.21 -24.57 12.34
N LEU A 8 8.00 -24.53 12.86
CA LEU A 8 6.76 -24.75 12.12
C LEU A 8 6.03 -23.43 11.91
N ILE A 9 5.71 -23.11 10.66
CA ILE A 9 4.91 -21.94 10.29
C ILE A 9 3.53 -22.40 9.84
N VAL A 10 2.49 -21.87 10.45
CA VAL A 10 1.11 -22.19 10.09
C VAL A 10 0.57 -21.11 9.14
N GLY A 11 0.32 -21.50 7.90
CA GLY A 11 -0.18 -20.66 6.82
C GLY A 11 0.92 -20.20 5.85
N ALA A 12 0.70 -20.50 4.56
CA ALA A 12 1.58 -20.11 3.44
C ALA A 12 1.08 -18.83 2.72
N GLY A 13 0.59 -17.86 3.46
CA GLY A 13 0.34 -16.50 2.95
C GLY A 13 1.65 -15.71 2.85
N PRO A 14 1.63 -14.46 2.29
CA PRO A 14 2.85 -13.66 2.08
C PRO A 14 3.72 -13.52 3.33
N GLY A 15 3.11 -13.26 4.50
CA GLY A 15 3.86 -13.14 5.76
C GLY A 15 4.53 -14.43 6.21
N GLY A 16 3.83 -15.58 6.07
CA GLY A 16 4.41 -16.90 6.40
C GLY A 16 5.55 -17.27 5.46
N LEU A 17 5.40 -17.00 4.16
CA LEU A 17 6.42 -17.23 3.16
C LEU A 17 7.65 -16.35 3.39
N ALA A 18 7.47 -15.04 3.64
CA ALA A 18 8.56 -14.11 3.95
C ALA A 18 9.35 -14.56 5.19
N CYS A 19 8.63 -14.94 6.27
CA CYS A 19 9.25 -15.46 7.49
C CYS A 19 10.06 -16.72 7.20
N ALA A 20 9.52 -17.67 6.43
CA ALA A 20 10.22 -18.91 6.05
C ALA A 20 11.49 -18.62 5.24
N MET A 21 11.43 -17.69 4.28
CA MET A 21 12.57 -17.30 3.47
C MET A 21 13.72 -16.76 4.34
N LEU A 22 13.42 -15.86 5.26
CA LEU A 22 14.42 -15.26 6.15
C LEU A 22 15.02 -16.29 7.13
N LEU A 23 14.19 -17.15 7.71
CA LEU A 23 14.65 -18.21 8.62
C LEU A 23 15.51 -19.25 7.88
N ALA A 24 15.09 -19.70 6.71
CA ALA A 24 15.86 -20.63 5.89
C ALA A 24 17.22 -20.04 5.47
N LYS A 25 17.26 -18.75 5.13
CA LYS A 25 18.53 -18.04 4.87
C LYS A 25 19.44 -18.00 6.08
N ALA A 26 18.87 -17.91 7.29
CA ALA A 26 19.62 -17.99 8.55
C ALA A 26 20.06 -19.43 8.93
N GLY A 27 19.78 -20.43 8.10
CA GLY A 27 20.15 -21.83 8.34
C GLY A 27 19.17 -22.60 9.23
N VAL A 28 18.00 -22.04 9.53
CA VAL A 28 16.95 -22.71 10.33
C VAL A 28 16.16 -23.66 9.44
N SER A 29 15.93 -24.89 9.91
CA SER A 29 15.04 -25.85 9.24
C SER A 29 13.59 -25.47 9.46
N VAL A 30 12.85 -25.16 8.39
CA VAL A 30 11.48 -24.63 8.43
C VAL A 30 10.52 -25.56 7.70
N THR A 31 9.39 -25.85 8.34
CA THR A 31 8.23 -26.49 7.69
C THR A 31 7.05 -25.56 7.71
N ILE A 32 6.39 -25.39 6.56
CA ILE A 32 5.15 -24.60 6.45
C ILE A 32 3.96 -25.56 6.33
N LEU A 33 2.95 -25.34 7.17
CA LEU A 33 1.68 -26.06 7.13
C LEU A 33 0.62 -25.13 6.50
N GLU A 34 0.10 -25.51 5.34
CA GLU A 34 -0.98 -24.79 4.66
C GLU A 34 -2.23 -25.67 4.59
N LYS A 35 -3.40 -25.08 4.91
CA LYS A 35 -4.68 -25.80 4.89
C LYS A 35 -5.29 -25.93 3.50
N SER A 36 -4.90 -25.02 2.58
CA SER A 36 -5.41 -24.98 1.22
C SER A 36 -4.57 -25.87 0.31
N ASP A 37 -5.05 -26.09 -0.88
CA ASP A 37 -4.37 -26.83 -1.96
C ASP A 37 -3.23 -26.06 -2.64
N GLY A 38 -3.03 -24.78 -2.29
CA GLY A 38 -1.99 -23.92 -2.84
C GLY A 38 -1.51 -22.85 -1.87
N VAL A 39 -0.31 -22.34 -2.12
CA VAL A 39 0.34 -21.26 -1.38
C VAL A 39 -0.18 -19.89 -1.82
N GLY A 40 0.13 -18.83 -1.05
CA GLY A 40 -0.20 -17.44 -1.37
C GLY A 40 -1.35 -16.85 -0.53
N GLY A 41 -2.15 -17.69 0.13
CA GLY A 41 -3.26 -17.23 0.97
C GLY A 41 -4.25 -16.34 0.20
N ARG A 42 -4.43 -15.09 0.62
CA ARG A 42 -5.33 -14.13 -0.04
C ARG A 42 -4.77 -13.49 -1.31
N THR A 43 -3.50 -13.71 -1.63
CA THR A 43 -2.85 -13.28 -2.88
C THR A 43 -2.63 -14.45 -3.85
N ARG A 44 -3.31 -15.57 -3.61
CA ARG A 44 -3.20 -16.78 -4.43
C ARG A 44 -3.85 -16.57 -5.79
N VAL A 45 -3.20 -17.08 -6.83
CA VAL A 45 -3.80 -17.25 -8.16
C VAL A 45 -4.54 -18.60 -8.23
N PHE A 46 -5.66 -18.66 -8.90
CA PHE A 46 -6.30 -19.90 -9.28
C PHE A 46 -6.53 -19.98 -10.80
N GLU A 47 -6.48 -21.17 -11.33
CA GLU A 47 -6.71 -21.43 -12.76
C GLU A 47 -8.05 -22.12 -12.94
N LYS A 48 -8.82 -21.65 -13.92
CA LYS A 48 -10.07 -22.28 -14.35
C LYS A 48 -10.27 -22.12 -15.84
N ASP A 49 -10.58 -23.22 -16.52
CA ASP A 49 -10.87 -23.25 -17.96
C ASP A 49 -9.74 -22.61 -18.82
N GLY A 50 -8.48 -22.75 -18.42
CA GLY A 50 -7.30 -22.18 -19.08
C GLY A 50 -7.04 -20.71 -18.79
N TYR A 51 -7.82 -20.08 -17.91
CA TYR A 51 -7.63 -18.70 -17.46
C TYR A 51 -7.05 -18.65 -16.05
N LYS A 52 -6.21 -17.65 -15.80
CA LYS A 52 -5.65 -17.32 -14.48
C LYS A 52 -6.42 -16.18 -13.87
N TYR A 53 -6.74 -16.31 -12.57
CA TYR A 53 -7.48 -15.31 -11.79
C TYR A 53 -6.75 -15.04 -10.49
N ASP A 54 -6.50 -13.77 -10.22
CA ASP A 54 -6.03 -13.33 -8.92
C ASP A 54 -7.16 -13.39 -7.90
N ASN A 55 -6.93 -14.08 -6.79
CA ASN A 55 -7.91 -14.21 -5.71
C ASN A 55 -7.86 -13.05 -4.71
N GLY A 56 -7.34 -11.91 -5.10
CA GLY A 56 -7.15 -10.77 -4.21
C GLY A 56 -6.65 -9.53 -4.94
N PRO A 57 -5.66 -8.83 -4.36
CA PRO A 57 -5.11 -7.63 -4.97
C PRO A 57 -4.47 -7.96 -6.32
N THR A 58 -4.82 -7.16 -7.33
CA THR A 58 -4.20 -7.21 -8.67
C THR A 58 -3.09 -6.18 -8.81
N PHE A 59 -3.08 -5.17 -7.95
CA PHE A 59 -2.06 -4.14 -7.89
C PHE A 59 -1.07 -4.45 -6.78
N PHE A 60 0.21 -4.44 -7.12
CA PHE A 60 1.29 -4.52 -6.14
C PHE A 60 1.78 -3.11 -5.84
N HIS A 61 1.64 -2.70 -4.58
CA HIS A 61 2.03 -1.38 -4.11
C HIS A 61 3.18 -1.48 -3.14
N TYR A 62 4.03 -0.45 -3.12
CA TYR A 62 5.09 -0.30 -2.15
C TYR A 62 6.04 -1.50 -2.15
N PRO A 63 6.77 -1.72 -3.28
CA PRO A 63 7.64 -2.87 -3.48
C PRO A 63 8.81 -2.95 -2.51
N GLU A 64 9.19 -1.86 -1.84
CA GLU A 64 10.35 -1.76 -0.96
C GLU A 64 10.36 -2.84 0.15
N ILE A 65 9.18 -3.24 0.64
CA ILE A 65 9.10 -4.33 1.66
C ILE A 65 9.52 -5.67 1.05
N ALA A 66 9.10 -5.95 -0.19
CA ALA A 66 9.54 -7.16 -0.88
C ALA A 66 11.02 -7.08 -1.23
N GLU A 67 11.49 -5.93 -1.71
CA GLU A 67 12.90 -5.67 -2.02
C GLU A 67 13.78 -5.91 -0.80
N GLU A 68 13.42 -5.40 0.39
CA GLU A 68 14.15 -5.63 1.64
C GLU A 68 14.24 -7.13 1.98
N ILE A 69 13.13 -7.88 1.82
CA ILE A 69 13.08 -9.32 2.11
C ILE A 69 13.94 -10.10 1.12
N PHE A 70 13.80 -9.83 -0.18
CA PHE A 70 14.56 -10.53 -1.22
C PHE A 70 16.05 -10.18 -1.14
N ALA A 71 16.42 -8.93 -0.92
CA ALA A 71 17.80 -8.52 -0.71
C ALA A 71 18.43 -9.23 0.50
N ALA A 72 17.71 -9.39 1.61
CA ALA A 72 18.18 -10.10 2.79
C ALA A 72 18.56 -11.57 2.52
N ILE A 73 17.92 -12.19 1.52
CA ILE A 73 18.25 -13.56 1.09
C ILE A 73 19.21 -13.61 -0.11
N GLY A 74 19.64 -12.45 -0.62
CA GLY A 74 20.58 -12.34 -1.75
C GLY A 74 19.90 -12.49 -3.11
N LYS A 75 18.65 -12.05 -3.24
CA LYS A 75 17.81 -12.10 -4.43
C LYS A 75 17.30 -10.73 -4.83
N ASP A 76 16.80 -10.59 -6.05
CA ASP A 76 16.15 -9.40 -6.57
C ASP A 76 14.62 -9.61 -6.65
N ALA A 77 13.87 -8.75 -5.99
CA ALA A 77 12.40 -8.87 -5.96
C ALA A 77 11.76 -8.60 -7.33
N HIS A 78 12.30 -7.65 -8.10
CA HIS A 78 11.75 -7.32 -9.41
C HIS A 78 11.96 -8.46 -10.41
N GLU A 79 13.14 -9.07 -10.40
CA GLU A 79 13.44 -10.22 -11.28
C GLU A 79 12.67 -11.47 -10.86
N ASP A 80 12.75 -11.84 -9.58
CA ASP A 80 12.16 -13.09 -9.07
C ASP A 80 10.62 -13.08 -9.06
N LEU A 81 9.99 -11.92 -8.83
CA LEU A 81 8.51 -11.78 -8.88
C LEU A 81 7.99 -11.36 -10.25
N GLY A 82 8.88 -10.92 -11.15
CA GLY A 82 8.49 -10.43 -12.47
C GLY A 82 7.64 -9.15 -12.41
N LEU A 83 7.95 -8.24 -11.48
CA LEU A 83 7.17 -7.01 -11.28
C LEU A 83 7.29 -6.08 -12.48
N ILE A 84 6.15 -5.74 -13.07
CA ILE A 84 6.04 -4.84 -14.22
C ILE A 84 5.45 -3.51 -13.74
N PRO A 85 6.20 -2.39 -13.80
CA PRO A 85 5.65 -1.09 -13.49
C PRO A 85 4.59 -0.69 -14.53
N LEU A 86 3.47 -0.15 -14.07
CA LEU A 86 2.41 0.36 -14.94
C LEU A 86 2.62 1.85 -15.22
N ASP A 87 2.51 2.23 -16.49
CA ASP A 87 2.55 3.62 -16.92
C ASP A 87 1.53 3.85 -18.06
N PRO A 88 0.46 4.63 -17.82
CA PRO A 88 0.06 5.17 -16.52
C PRO A 88 -0.32 4.08 -15.53
N ASN A 89 -0.23 4.37 -14.22
CA ASN A 89 -0.67 3.47 -13.17
C ASN A 89 -2.10 2.95 -13.41
N TYR A 90 -2.97 3.89 -13.77
CA TYR A 90 -4.37 3.67 -14.20
C TYR A 90 -4.95 4.98 -14.75
N ARG A 91 -6.12 4.88 -15.40
CA ARG A 91 -6.88 6.03 -15.87
C ARG A 91 -8.17 6.16 -15.09
N LEU A 92 -8.44 7.35 -14.58
CA LEU A 92 -9.71 7.75 -13.99
C LEU A 92 -10.55 8.48 -15.04
N VAL A 93 -11.79 8.07 -15.21
CA VAL A 93 -12.78 8.75 -16.08
C VAL A 93 -13.92 9.20 -15.20
N PHE A 94 -14.20 10.50 -15.18
CA PHE A 94 -15.20 11.09 -14.29
C PHE A 94 -16.55 11.22 -14.99
N GLY A 95 -17.63 10.81 -14.32
CA GLY A 95 -18.98 10.97 -14.83
C GLY A 95 -19.39 12.44 -15.00
N ALA A 96 -18.78 13.35 -14.25
CA ALA A 96 -18.91 14.80 -14.39
C ALA A 96 -18.10 15.40 -15.56
N GLY A 97 -17.41 14.55 -16.32
CA GLY A 97 -16.54 14.91 -17.45
C GLY A 97 -15.07 15.03 -17.09
N GLY A 98 -14.24 14.71 -18.09
CA GLY A 98 -12.79 14.69 -18.02
C GLY A 98 -12.21 13.35 -17.55
N SER A 99 -10.91 13.26 -17.60
CA SER A 99 -10.16 12.08 -17.15
C SER A 99 -8.78 12.48 -16.63
N LEU A 100 -8.17 11.60 -15.84
CA LEU A 100 -6.85 11.76 -15.26
C LEU A 100 -6.08 10.45 -15.45
N ASN A 101 -4.88 10.51 -16.00
CA ASN A 101 -3.95 9.40 -16.07
C ASN A 101 -3.03 9.48 -14.85
N ALA A 102 -3.18 8.55 -13.93
CA ALA A 102 -2.35 8.50 -12.73
C ALA A 102 -0.93 8.09 -13.09
N THR A 103 0.05 8.88 -12.71
CA THR A 103 1.48 8.64 -12.95
C THR A 103 2.30 9.07 -11.74
N THR A 104 3.53 8.62 -11.66
CA THR A 104 4.50 9.02 -10.62
C THR A 104 5.20 10.33 -10.94
N ASP A 105 5.05 10.87 -12.15
CA ASP A 105 5.59 12.19 -12.50
C ASP A 105 4.73 13.29 -11.86
N LEU A 106 5.27 13.93 -10.83
CA LEU A 106 4.58 14.99 -10.08
C LEU A 106 4.19 16.17 -10.97
N GLU A 107 5.05 16.56 -11.91
CA GLU A 107 4.79 17.75 -12.75
C GLU A 107 3.74 17.42 -13.82
N ASP A 108 3.77 16.23 -14.39
CA ASP A 108 2.72 15.76 -15.31
C ASP A 108 1.38 15.69 -14.59
N MET A 109 1.32 15.11 -13.37
CA MET A 109 0.10 15.09 -12.54
C MET A 109 -0.42 16.49 -12.26
N VAL A 110 0.46 17.42 -11.88
CA VAL A 110 0.09 18.81 -11.61
C VAL A 110 -0.48 19.49 -12.85
N SER A 111 0.14 19.27 -14.03
CA SER A 111 -0.34 19.81 -15.30
C SER A 111 -1.73 19.27 -15.66
N GLN A 112 -1.91 17.96 -15.61
CA GLN A 112 -3.21 17.30 -15.87
C GLN A 112 -4.31 17.81 -14.91
N ILE A 113 -3.99 17.99 -13.62
CA ILE A 113 -4.95 18.48 -12.61
C ILE A 113 -5.26 19.95 -12.86
N SER A 114 -4.28 20.79 -13.22
CA SER A 114 -4.51 22.18 -13.56
C SER A 114 -5.47 22.31 -14.74
N ASP A 115 -5.24 21.55 -15.79
CA ASP A 115 -6.09 21.53 -16.99
C ASP A 115 -7.53 21.04 -16.69
N LEU A 116 -7.64 20.02 -15.82
CA LEU A 116 -8.93 19.40 -15.47
C LEU A 116 -9.73 20.20 -14.46
N CYS A 117 -9.10 20.72 -13.41
CA CYS A 117 -9.76 21.26 -12.20
C CYS A 117 -9.20 22.62 -11.76
N GLY A 118 -8.25 23.20 -12.48
CA GLY A 118 -7.63 24.50 -12.18
C GLY A 118 -6.49 24.44 -11.15
N GLU A 119 -5.73 25.55 -11.14
CA GLU A 119 -4.50 25.72 -10.37
C GLU A 119 -4.65 25.47 -8.85
N GLU A 120 -5.80 25.78 -8.27
CA GLU A 120 -6.01 25.59 -6.84
C GLU A 120 -5.96 24.10 -6.47
N ASN A 121 -6.53 23.22 -7.30
CA ASN A 121 -6.48 21.78 -7.13
C ASN A 121 -5.08 21.22 -7.42
N ALA A 122 -4.37 21.74 -8.41
CA ALA A 122 -3.00 21.39 -8.71
C ALA A 122 -2.06 21.70 -7.53
N ASN A 123 -2.18 22.88 -6.93
CA ASN A 123 -1.48 23.26 -5.72
C ASN A 123 -1.93 22.40 -4.51
N GLY A 124 -3.21 22.01 -4.46
CA GLY A 124 -3.74 21.05 -3.51
C GLY A 124 -3.02 19.70 -3.60
N PHE A 125 -2.75 19.23 -4.82
CA PHE A 125 -2.05 17.96 -5.03
C PHE A 125 -0.59 18.02 -4.54
N ARG A 126 0.16 19.09 -4.80
CA ARG A 126 1.51 19.27 -4.24
C ARG A 126 1.50 19.19 -2.70
N ARG A 127 0.56 19.90 -2.06
CA ARG A 127 0.43 19.86 -0.59
C ARG A 127 0.02 18.47 -0.09
N TYR A 128 -0.82 17.77 -0.85
CA TYR A 128 -1.23 16.41 -0.55
C TYR A 128 -0.05 15.43 -0.55
N ILE A 129 0.79 15.48 -1.56
CA ILE A 129 2.00 14.63 -1.66
C ILE A 129 2.94 14.89 -0.48
N GLU A 130 3.23 16.16 -0.16
CA GLU A 130 4.13 16.53 0.93
C GLU A 130 3.60 16.14 2.32
N ASP A 131 2.29 16.35 2.56
CA ASP A 131 1.61 15.95 3.81
C ASP A 131 1.68 14.43 4.01
N ASN A 132 1.44 13.66 2.94
CA ASN A 132 1.45 12.21 3.02
C ASN A 132 2.87 11.62 3.05
N ARG A 133 3.87 12.26 2.46
CA ARG A 133 5.29 11.91 2.64
C ARG A 133 5.67 11.96 4.11
N THR A 134 5.29 13.04 4.80
CA THR A 134 5.50 13.18 6.26
C THR A 134 4.75 12.12 7.05
N LYS A 135 3.49 11.82 6.70
CA LYS A 135 2.70 10.74 7.34
C LYS A 135 3.37 9.38 7.15
N MET A 136 3.87 9.09 5.94
CA MET A 136 4.51 7.82 5.61
C MET A 136 5.80 7.61 6.40
N GLU A 137 6.68 8.61 6.48
CA GLU A 137 7.91 8.55 7.26
C GLU A 137 7.66 8.25 8.75
N LEU A 138 6.63 8.88 9.32
CA LEU A 138 6.24 8.62 10.70
C LEU A 138 5.62 7.23 10.87
N SER A 139 4.83 6.78 9.89
CA SER A 139 4.21 5.45 9.89
C SER A 139 5.26 4.35 9.80
N LYS A 140 6.28 4.48 8.94
CA LYS A 140 7.43 3.54 8.86
C LYS A 140 8.07 3.33 10.23
N ARG A 141 8.32 4.42 10.97
CA ARG A 141 8.90 4.34 12.33
C ARG A 141 7.98 3.63 13.33
N CYS A 142 6.68 3.77 13.17
CA CYS A 142 5.71 3.08 14.03
C CYS A 142 5.60 1.59 13.70
N LEU A 143 5.58 1.23 12.41
CA LEU A 143 5.52 -0.15 11.94
C LEU A 143 6.74 -0.96 12.36
N ASN A 144 7.93 -0.33 12.36
CA ASN A 144 9.19 -0.95 12.78
C ASN A 144 9.42 -0.95 14.31
N THR A 145 8.44 -0.52 15.10
CA THR A 145 8.54 -0.51 16.56
C THR A 145 7.55 -1.50 17.16
N PRO A 146 7.99 -2.47 17.98
CA PRO A 146 7.06 -3.38 18.64
C PRO A 146 6.18 -2.62 19.65
N TRP A 147 4.88 -2.76 19.52
CA TRP A 147 3.89 -2.26 20.45
C TRP A 147 3.67 -3.31 21.54
N ARG A 148 3.95 -2.98 22.80
CA ARG A 148 3.93 -3.92 23.92
C ARG A 148 2.65 -3.83 24.76
N GLY A 149 1.91 -2.72 24.64
CA GLY A 149 0.67 -2.55 25.38
C GLY A 149 -0.02 -1.19 25.19
N PRO A 150 -1.19 -0.99 25.80
CA PRO A 150 -1.98 0.22 25.62
C PRO A 150 -1.30 1.49 26.13
N LEU A 151 -0.33 1.39 27.05
CA LEU A 151 0.45 2.53 27.53
C LEU A 151 1.32 3.16 26.45
N ASP A 152 1.72 2.40 25.43
CA ASP A 152 2.49 2.92 24.29
C ASP A 152 1.67 3.95 23.50
N LEU A 153 0.34 3.84 23.48
CA LEU A 153 -0.58 4.74 22.78
C LEU A 153 -0.68 6.13 23.45
N VAL A 154 -0.38 6.25 24.73
CA VAL A 154 -0.42 7.52 25.48
C VAL A 154 0.95 8.16 25.67
N SER A 155 1.98 7.60 25.04
CA SER A 155 3.33 8.17 25.10
C SER A 155 3.41 9.52 24.39
N ARG A 156 4.38 10.37 24.78
CA ARG A 156 4.66 11.64 24.06
C ARG A 156 4.97 11.43 22.58
N ARG A 157 5.49 10.26 22.23
CA ARG A 157 5.75 9.83 20.83
C ARG A 157 4.42 9.58 20.10
N ALA A 158 3.52 8.80 20.70
CA ALA A 158 2.21 8.51 20.12
C ALA A 158 1.38 9.79 19.92
N LEU A 159 1.40 10.72 20.87
CA LEU A 159 0.71 12.01 20.76
C LEU A 159 1.26 12.87 19.59
N ARG A 160 2.58 12.88 19.36
CA ARG A 160 3.18 13.57 18.21
C ARG A 160 2.76 12.94 16.88
N VAL A 161 2.80 11.62 16.81
CA VAL A 161 2.37 10.84 15.64
C VAL A 161 0.88 11.07 15.38
N ALA A 162 0.03 11.03 16.39
CA ALA A 162 -1.41 11.26 16.26
C ALA A 162 -1.72 12.65 15.66
N LYS A 163 -0.97 13.70 16.03
CA LYS A 163 -1.18 15.05 15.45
C LYS A 163 -0.98 15.09 13.94
N VAL A 164 -0.04 14.31 13.41
CA VAL A 164 0.25 14.24 11.98
C VAL A 164 -0.70 13.28 11.27
N LEU A 165 -0.96 12.11 11.84
CA LEU A 165 -1.85 11.10 11.28
C LEU A 165 -3.32 11.47 11.35
N ARG A 166 -3.72 12.40 12.23
CA ARG A 166 -5.08 12.94 12.37
C ARG A 166 -6.17 11.85 12.43
N PRO A 167 -6.08 10.85 13.34
CA PRO A 167 -6.99 9.71 13.37
C PRO A 167 -8.46 10.09 13.67
N TRP A 168 -8.71 11.29 14.18
CA TRP A 168 -10.03 11.87 14.45
C TRP A 168 -10.70 12.51 13.23
N ARG A 169 -10.03 12.61 12.08
CA ARG A 169 -10.58 13.08 10.82
C ARG A 169 -10.82 11.91 9.90
N SER A 170 -11.82 12.03 9.03
CA SER A 170 -11.99 11.10 7.92
C SER A 170 -11.14 11.52 6.71
N VAL A 171 -10.86 10.55 5.83
CA VAL A 171 -10.23 10.79 4.53
C VAL A 171 -11.00 11.87 3.76
N ALA A 172 -12.32 11.74 3.64
CA ALA A 172 -13.16 12.71 2.93
C ALA A 172 -13.02 14.13 3.51
N SER A 173 -13.01 14.27 4.85
CA SER A 173 -12.90 15.59 5.50
C SER A 173 -11.53 16.23 5.33
N ASP A 174 -10.46 15.44 5.21
CA ASP A 174 -9.12 15.96 4.96
C ASP A 174 -8.95 16.37 3.48
N LEU A 175 -9.47 15.56 2.55
CA LEU A 175 -9.39 15.84 1.12
C LEU A 175 -10.22 17.07 0.72
N ALA A 176 -11.42 17.27 1.30
CA ALA A 176 -12.23 18.45 1.05
C ALA A 176 -11.55 19.77 1.44
N ARG A 177 -10.53 19.74 2.30
CA ARG A 177 -9.71 20.91 2.67
C ARG A 177 -8.58 21.19 1.69
N MET A 178 -8.16 20.16 0.95
CA MET A 178 -7.04 20.24 0.01
C MET A 178 -7.53 20.49 -1.41
N PHE A 179 -8.71 19.94 -1.74
CA PHE A 179 -9.26 19.93 -3.08
C PHE A 179 -10.69 20.50 -3.11
N PRO A 180 -10.90 21.68 -3.68
CA PRO A 180 -12.24 22.24 -3.92
C PRO A 180 -13.09 21.42 -4.90
N ASP A 181 -12.47 20.80 -5.91
CA ASP A 181 -13.15 20.00 -6.93
C ASP A 181 -13.41 18.56 -6.44
N GLU A 182 -14.67 18.12 -6.52
CA GLU A 182 -15.10 16.78 -6.10
C GLU A 182 -14.42 15.64 -6.88
N ARG A 183 -14.03 15.86 -8.15
CA ARG A 183 -13.30 14.87 -8.94
C ARG A 183 -11.97 14.55 -8.31
N MET A 184 -11.26 15.56 -7.78
CA MET A 184 -10.01 15.34 -7.07
C MET A 184 -10.21 14.65 -5.72
N GLN A 185 -11.28 14.98 -4.99
CA GLN A 185 -11.63 14.28 -3.75
C GLN A 185 -11.91 12.79 -4.03
N LEU A 186 -12.61 12.46 -5.12
CA LEU A 186 -12.85 11.09 -5.56
C LEU A 186 -11.56 10.40 -5.96
N ALA A 187 -10.72 11.06 -6.77
CA ALA A 187 -9.44 10.52 -7.24
C ALA A 187 -8.49 10.14 -6.09
N MET A 188 -8.51 10.89 -4.99
CA MET A 188 -7.62 10.67 -3.84
C MET A 188 -8.28 9.87 -2.70
N SER A 189 -9.52 9.39 -2.87
CA SER A 189 -10.24 8.68 -1.81
C SER A 189 -10.69 7.27 -2.17
N PHE A 190 -10.78 6.92 -3.46
CA PHE A 190 -11.31 5.61 -3.86
C PHE A 190 -10.46 4.45 -3.35
N GLN A 191 -9.19 4.67 -3.03
CA GLN A 191 -8.28 3.68 -2.46
C GLN A 191 -8.73 3.15 -1.09
N THR A 192 -9.62 3.86 -0.39
CA THR A 192 -10.21 3.36 0.86
C THR A 192 -11.00 2.06 0.66
N LYS A 193 -11.41 1.75 -0.59
CA LYS A 193 -12.01 0.46 -0.95
C LYS A 193 -11.09 -0.73 -0.68
N TYR A 194 -9.75 -0.54 -0.71
CA TYR A 194 -8.78 -1.60 -0.38
C TYR A 194 -8.92 -2.08 1.06
N LEU A 195 -9.42 -1.20 1.94
CA LEU A 195 -9.71 -1.50 3.34
C LEU A 195 -11.15 -1.97 3.57
N GLY A 196 -12.00 -1.98 2.51
CA GLY A 196 -13.44 -2.20 2.65
C GLY A 196 -14.15 -1.08 3.41
N MET A 197 -13.61 0.14 3.41
CA MET A 197 -14.14 1.28 4.16
C MET A 197 -14.59 2.41 3.24
N SER A 198 -15.65 3.11 3.67
CA SER A 198 -16.04 4.38 3.06
C SER A 198 -15.04 5.50 3.44
N PRO A 199 -14.68 6.41 2.52
CA PRO A 199 -13.80 7.55 2.82
C PRO A 199 -14.37 8.49 3.89
N PHE A 200 -15.67 8.47 4.12
CA PHE A 200 -16.32 9.25 5.17
C PHE A 200 -16.07 8.70 6.58
N HIS A 201 -15.73 7.44 6.69
CA HIS A 201 -15.45 6.76 7.96
C HIS A 201 -13.98 6.33 8.12
N ALA A 202 -13.26 6.17 7.01
CA ALA A 202 -11.84 5.82 7.04
C ALA A 202 -11.02 6.96 7.70
N PRO A 203 -10.19 6.68 8.72
CA PRO A 203 -9.31 7.68 9.32
C PRO A 203 -8.38 8.33 8.29
N SER A 204 -8.10 9.64 8.47
CA SER A 204 -7.27 10.45 7.56
C SER A 204 -5.88 9.88 7.30
N LEU A 205 -5.32 9.11 8.22
CA LEU A 205 -4.04 8.44 8.00
C LEU A 205 -4.02 7.60 6.71
N PHE A 206 -5.17 7.07 6.28
CA PHE A 206 -5.29 6.23 5.08
C PHE A 206 -5.25 7.01 3.76
N THR A 207 -5.09 8.33 3.78
CA THR A 207 -4.71 9.09 2.58
C THR A 207 -3.35 8.65 2.03
N ILE A 208 -2.50 8.03 2.86
CA ILE A 208 -1.24 7.43 2.41
C ILE A 208 -1.42 6.34 1.35
N LEU A 209 -2.58 5.70 1.24
CA LEU A 209 -2.81 4.66 0.23
C LEU A 209 -2.71 5.21 -1.20
N ALA A 210 -3.39 6.32 -1.47
CA ALA A 210 -3.27 6.98 -2.77
C ALA A 210 -1.86 7.58 -2.95
N TYR A 211 -1.28 8.18 -1.90
CA TYR A 211 0.08 8.68 -1.96
C TYR A 211 1.09 7.60 -2.40
N LEU A 212 0.97 6.37 -1.91
CA LEU A 212 1.87 5.28 -2.32
C LEU A 212 1.83 5.02 -3.83
N GLU A 213 0.64 5.13 -4.45
CA GLU A 213 0.48 4.94 -5.89
C GLU A 213 1.14 6.07 -6.71
N TYR A 214 1.04 7.32 -6.23
CA TYR A 214 1.61 8.49 -6.91
C TYR A 214 3.11 8.69 -6.65
N GLU A 215 3.63 8.20 -5.53
CA GLU A 215 5.06 8.35 -5.19
C GLU A 215 5.89 7.15 -5.66
N HIS A 216 5.36 5.93 -5.50
CA HIS A 216 6.12 4.69 -5.74
C HIS A 216 5.63 3.93 -6.98
N GLY A 217 4.49 4.31 -7.54
CA GLY A 217 3.89 3.63 -8.67
C GLY A 217 3.05 2.40 -8.30
N VAL A 218 2.52 1.80 -9.32
CA VAL A 218 1.72 0.56 -9.26
C VAL A 218 2.40 -0.48 -10.14
N PHE A 219 2.50 -1.69 -9.63
CA PHE A 219 3.10 -2.82 -10.34
C PHE A 219 2.07 -3.95 -10.53
N HIS A 220 2.34 -4.72 -11.56
CA HIS A 220 1.61 -5.96 -11.85
C HIS A 220 2.58 -7.13 -12.00
#